data_4cd011586fa968b63277474309b642a7
#
_entry.id   4cd011586fa968b63277474309b642a7
#
_cell.length_a   1.000
_cell.length_b   1.000
_cell.length_c   1.000
_cell.angle_alpha   90.00
_cell.angle_beta   90.00
_cell.angle_gamma   90.00
#
_symmetry.space_group_name_H-M   'P 1'
#
loop_
_entity.id
_entity.type
_entity.pdbx_description
1 polymer ?
#
loop_
_entity_poly.entity_id
_entity_poly.type
_entity_poly.pdbx_seq_one_letter_code
_entity_poly.pdbx_strand_id
1 'polypeptide(L)'
;CLVGSEMCIRDREEITAMCAAERKKPVLLQGVTGSGKTEVYLQAVSQIVKSGKSALIMVPEISLTPQTVQRFKSRFAELPSSVAVLHSLLSDGERFDEWHAIRSGKARIVIGPRSAVFAPLQNLGLVIVDEEHDASYKQESSPRYHGRDLAVLRAHLENCAVLLGSATPSLESIHNALIGKYSLVKLTERADGQQLPLIRILDMKTEGRNKSGPNVISERLRMSIDLS
;
A
#
# COMPACT_ATOMS: atom_id res chain seq x y z
N CYS A 1 2.27 13.76 -13.25
CA CYS A 1 1.45 14.06 -12.07
C CYS A 1 1.74 15.50 -11.68
N LEU A 2 0.76 16.39 -11.75
CA LEU A 2 0.87 17.76 -11.26
C LEU A 2 0.99 17.70 -9.74
N VAL A 3 2.23 17.68 -9.26
CA VAL A 3 2.59 17.90 -7.86
C VAL A 3 2.22 19.34 -7.54
N GLY A 4 1.04 19.59 -7.02
CA GLY A 4 0.66 20.96 -6.72
C GLY A 4 -0.81 21.27 -6.52
N SER A 5 -1.72 20.29 -6.43
CA SER A 5 -3.06 20.62 -5.93
C SER A 5 -2.95 20.90 -4.43
N GLU A 6 -3.50 22.02 -3.97
CA GLU A 6 -3.50 22.42 -2.56
C GLU A 6 -4.04 21.31 -1.64
N MET A 7 -4.92 20.46 -2.17
CA MET A 7 -5.51 19.32 -1.47
C MET A 7 -4.48 18.21 -1.20
N CYS A 8 -3.64 17.86 -2.18
CA CYS A 8 -2.54 16.88 -1.96
C CYS A 8 -1.49 17.37 -0.96
N ILE A 9 -1.30 18.68 -0.85
CA ILE A 9 -0.36 19.29 0.10
C ILE A 9 -0.93 19.18 1.52
N ARG A 10 -2.20 19.49 1.71
CA ARG A 10 -2.88 19.44 3.01
C ARG A 10 -2.95 18.02 3.58
N ASP A 11 -3.37 17.04 2.77
CA ASP A 11 -3.44 15.63 3.19
C ASP A 11 -2.06 15.09 3.58
N ARG A 12 -1.02 15.52 2.88
CA ARG A 12 0.37 15.17 3.18
C ARG A 12 0.84 15.76 4.50
N GLU A 13 0.55 17.03 4.76
CA GLU A 13 0.90 17.70 6.01
C GLU A 13 0.19 17.05 7.20
N GLU A 14 -1.07 16.68 7.04
CA GLU A 14 -1.85 15.98 8.04
C GLU A 14 -1.23 14.60 8.36
N ILE A 15 -0.91 13.81 7.37
CA ILE A 15 -0.26 12.49 7.56
C ILE A 15 1.11 12.66 8.22
N THR A 16 1.88 13.66 7.81
CA THR A 16 3.18 13.96 8.41
C THR A 16 3.06 14.34 9.88
N ALA A 17 2.10 15.19 10.21
CA ALA A 17 1.82 15.58 11.59
C ALA A 17 1.38 14.38 12.44
N MET A 18 0.52 13.50 11.89
CA MET A 18 0.12 12.26 12.56
C MET A 18 1.29 11.31 12.79
N CYS A 19 2.24 11.22 11.87
CA CYS A 19 3.46 10.42 12.03
C CYS A 19 4.43 11.00 13.06
N ALA A 20 4.39 12.29 13.31
CA ALA A 20 5.23 12.99 14.29
C ALA A 20 4.63 13.05 15.70
N ALA A 21 3.34 12.75 15.87
CA ALA A 21 2.64 12.85 17.14
C ALA A 21 3.24 11.93 18.23
N GLU A 22 3.17 12.33 19.49
CA GLU A 22 3.65 11.53 20.63
C GLU A 22 2.88 10.21 20.80
N ARG A 23 1.56 10.24 20.60
CA ARG A 23 0.71 9.04 20.55
C ARG A 23 0.33 8.76 19.11
N LYS A 24 1.02 7.79 18.50
CA LYS A 24 0.81 7.41 17.12
C LYS A 24 -0.34 6.43 16.99
N LYS A 25 -1.50 6.95 16.60
CA LYS A 25 -2.60 6.09 16.16
C LYS A 25 -2.29 5.56 14.76
N PRO A 26 -2.65 4.31 14.43
CA PRO A 26 -2.63 3.86 13.05
C PRO A 26 -3.45 4.79 12.15
N VAL A 27 -2.94 5.10 10.98
CA VAL A 27 -3.60 5.93 9.98
C VAL A 27 -4.14 5.03 8.88
N LEU A 28 -5.45 5.07 8.64
CA LEU A 28 -6.09 4.41 7.51
C LEU A 28 -6.21 5.43 6.37
N LEU A 29 -5.44 5.23 5.30
CA LEU A 29 -5.46 6.06 4.10
C LEU A 29 -6.36 5.41 3.05
N GLN A 30 -7.58 5.89 2.94
CA GLN A 30 -8.54 5.45 1.94
C GLN A 30 -8.43 6.32 0.70
N GLY A 31 -8.18 5.72 -0.45
CA GLY A 31 -8.12 6.47 -1.71
C GLY A 31 -8.26 5.55 -2.92
N VAL A 32 -9.05 5.96 -3.91
CA VAL A 32 -9.23 5.20 -5.15
C VAL A 32 -7.91 4.93 -5.87
N THR A 33 -7.89 3.97 -6.76
CA THR A 33 -6.73 3.72 -7.63
C THR A 33 -6.39 4.99 -8.42
N GLY A 34 -5.12 5.40 -8.42
CA GLY A 34 -4.70 6.66 -9.04
C GLY A 34 -4.90 7.91 -8.18
N SER A 35 -5.36 7.80 -6.93
CA SER A 35 -5.50 8.96 -6.01
C SER A 35 -4.19 9.51 -5.46
N GLY A 36 -3.05 8.91 -5.81
CA GLY A 36 -1.75 9.39 -5.33
C GLY A 36 -1.27 8.77 -4.01
N LYS A 37 -1.90 7.71 -3.49
CA LYS A 37 -1.45 6.99 -2.27
C LYS A 37 0.05 6.72 -2.28
N THR A 38 0.57 6.20 -3.39
CA THR A 38 2.00 5.88 -3.53
C THR A 38 2.89 7.11 -3.36
N GLU A 39 2.50 8.27 -3.86
CA GLU A 39 3.27 9.51 -3.68
C GLU A 39 3.30 9.95 -2.21
N VAL A 40 2.17 9.80 -1.50
CA VAL A 40 2.10 10.04 -0.04
C VAL A 40 3.08 9.13 0.69
N TYR A 41 3.14 7.83 0.33
CA TYR A 41 4.09 6.88 0.93
C TYR A 41 5.54 7.30 0.70
N LEU A 42 5.89 7.64 -0.55
CA LEU A 42 7.25 8.02 -0.93
C LEU A 42 7.73 9.26 -0.16
N GLN A 43 6.85 10.23 0.04
CA GLN A 43 7.16 11.44 0.78
C GLN A 43 7.30 11.18 2.29
N ALA A 44 6.40 10.39 2.88
CA ALA A 44 6.47 10.01 4.28
C ALA A 44 7.78 9.24 4.57
N VAL A 45 8.14 8.29 3.72
CA VAL A 45 9.41 7.54 3.82
C VAL A 45 10.61 8.47 3.71
N SER A 46 10.61 9.39 2.74
CA SER A 46 11.71 10.35 2.55
C SER A 46 11.96 11.19 3.80
N GLN A 47 10.89 11.68 4.45
CA GLN A 47 11.00 12.46 5.68
C GLN A 47 11.56 11.64 6.85
N ILE A 48 11.05 10.42 7.02
CA ILE A 48 11.50 9.51 8.09
C ILE A 48 12.98 9.16 7.91
N VAL A 49 13.42 8.85 6.69
CA VAL A 49 14.83 8.52 6.42
C VAL A 49 15.74 9.74 6.60
N LYS A 50 15.31 10.94 6.19
CA LYS A 50 16.03 12.19 6.44
C LYS A 50 16.17 12.50 7.94
N SER A 51 15.21 12.10 8.77
CA SER A 51 15.31 12.21 10.25
C SER A 51 16.20 11.15 10.91
N GLY A 52 16.89 10.31 10.12
CA GLY A 52 17.79 9.27 10.62
C GLY A 52 17.12 7.97 11.03
N LYS A 53 15.80 7.82 10.79
CA LYS A 53 15.02 6.61 11.09
C LYS A 53 14.89 5.70 9.88
N SER A 54 14.37 4.50 10.10
CA SER A 54 14.12 3.50 9.08
C SER A 54 12.63 3.40 8.73
N ALA A 55 12.32 2.88 7.53
CA ALA A 55 10.98 2.67 7.06
C ALA A 55 10.78 1.26 6.50
N LEU A 56 9.64 0.65 6.79
CA LEU A 56 9.17 -0.61 6.24
C LEU A 56 7.98 -0.35 5.34
N ILE A 57 8.03 -0.84 4.11
CA ILE A 57 6.92 -0.80 3.15
C ILE A 57 6.51 -2.23 2.83
N MET A 58 5.32 -2.59 3.24
CA MET A 58 4.73 -3.88 2.93
C MET A 58 3.77 -3.73 1.75
N VAL A 59 3.93 -4.58 0.76
CA VAL A 59 3.09 -4.62 -0.44
C VAL A 59 2.67 -6.07 -0.72
N PRO A 60 1.52 -6.32 -1.36
CA PRO A 60 1.18 -7.65 -1.84
C PRO A 60 2.27 -8.21 -2.75
N GLU A 61 2.57 -9.50 -2.65
CA GLU A 61 3.66 -10.11 -3.42
C GLU A 61 3.50 -9.93 -4.93
N ILE A 62 2.27 -9.99 -5.42
CA ILE A 62 1.94 -9.74 -6.83
C ILE A 62 2.25 -8.31 -7.29
N SER A 63 2.34 -7.37 -6.37
CA SER A 63 2.66 -5.95 -6.63
C SER A 63 4.17 -5.69 -6.65
N LEU A 64 5.00 -6.64 -6.23
CA LEU A 64 6.47 -6.57 -6.25
C LEU A 64 7.04 -6.86 -7.64
N THR A 65 6.54 -6.16 -8.65
CA THR A 65 7.09 -6.27 -10.00
C THR A 65 8.46 -5.57 -10.09
N PRO A 66 9.34 -5.99 -11.03
CA PRO A 66 10.62 -5.30 -11.27
C PRO A 66 10.45 -3.80 -11.51
N GLN A 67 9.37 -3.40 -12.17
CA GLN A 67 9.05 -1.99 -12.43
C GLN A 67 8.72 -1.23 -11.13
N THR A 68 7.92 -1.83 -10.24
CA THR A 68 7.60 -1.24 -8.93
C THR A 68 8.86 -1.09 -8.09
N VAL A 69 9.68 -2.13 -8.01
CA VAL A 69 10.96 -2.10 -7.29
C VAL A 69 11.87 -1.01 -7.83
N GLN A 70 12.03 -0.92 -9.16
CA GLN A 70 12.85 0.10 -9.80
C GLN A 70 12.33 1.52 -9.52
N ARG A 71 11.02 1.73 -9.52
CA ARG A 71 10.41 3.01 -9.18
C ARG A 71 10.77 3.47 -7.76
N PHE A 72 10.71 2.55 -6.79
CA PHE A 72 11.12 2.86 -5.41
C PHE A 72 12.62 3.14 -5.32
N LYS A 73 13.46 2.29 -5.92
CA LYS A 73 14.92 2.48 -5.92
C LYS A 73 15.32 3.82 -6.54
N SER A 74 14.73 4.19 -7.69
CA SER A 74 15.00 5.47 -8.36
C SER A 74 14.58 6.66 -7.50
N ARG A 75 13.42 6.59 -6.85
CA ARG A 75 12.91 7.68 -6.01
C ARG A 75 13.79 7.95 -4.80
N PHE A 76 14.42 6.91 -4.28
CA PHE A 76 15.25 7.01 -3.08
C PHE A 76 16.77 7.00 -3.38
N ALA A 77 17.17 7.07 -4.66
CA ALA A 77 18.57 7.03 -5.06
C ALA A 77 19.43 8.16 -4.42
N GLU A 78 18.83 9.33 -4.17
CA GLU A 78 19.50 10.48 -3.57
C GLU A 78 19.54 10.45 -2.03
N LEU A 79 18.87 9.48 -1.39
CA LEU A 79 18.88 9.38 0.05
C LEU A 79 20.19 8.72 0.54
N PRO A 80 20.66 9.07 1.75
CA PRO A 80 21.89 8.51 2.32
C PRO A 80 21.66 7.08 2.86
N SER A 81 20.94 6.25 2.11
CA SER A 81 20.55 4.91 2.52
C SER A 81 20.17 4.07 1.30
N SER A 82 20.52 2.80 1.31
CA SER A 82 20.06 1.87 0.29
C SER A 82 18.65 1.34 0.58
N VAL A 83 18.00 0.88 -0.49
CA VAL A 83 16.70 0.21 -0.43
C VAL A 83 16.93 -1.30 -0.51
N ALA A 84 16.55 -2.02 0.52
CA ALA A 84 16.51 -3.49 0.53
C ALA A 84 15.15 -3.98 0.05
N VAL A 85 15.14 -5.01 -0.80
CA VAL A 85 13.90 -5.59 -1.33
C VAL A 85 13.86 -7.07 -0.99
N LEU A 86 12.88 -7.45 -0.18
CA LEU A 86 12.65 -8.83 0.21
C LEU A 86 11.52 -9.42 -0.65
N HIS A 87 11.75 -10.56 -1.28
CA HIS A 87 10.71 -11.30 -2.02
C HIS A 87 11.06 -12.80 -2.09
N SER A 88 10.07 -13.61 -2.48
CA SER A 88 10.20 -15.09 -2.49
C SER A 88 11.23 -15.61 -3.50
N LEU A 89 11.50 -14.87 -4.58
CA LEU A 89 12.43 -15.26 -5.65
C LEU A 89 13.91 -14.97 -5.34
N LEU A 90 14.24 -14.36 -4.20
CA LEU A 90 15.63 -14.17 -3.80
C LEU A 90 16.28 -15.53 -3.50
N SER A 91 17.47 -15.75 -4.04
CA SER A 91 18.33 -16.83 -3.60
C SER A 91 18.73 -16.68 -2.13
N ASP A 92 19.18 -17.74 -1.51
CA ASP A 92 19.60 -17.69 -0.10
C ASP A 92 20.74 -16.70 0.13
N GLY A 93 21.69 -16.58 -0.84
CA GLY A 93 22.78 -15.61 -0.80
C GLY A 93 22.27 -14.17 -0.86
N GLU A 94 21.41 -13.85 -1.82
CA GLU A 94 20.82 -12.51 -1.94
C GLU A 94 19.99 -12.14 -0.70
N ARG A 95 19.22 -13.10 -0.17
CA ARG A 95 18.44 -12.90 1.06
C ARG A 95 19.35 -12.62 2.26
N PHE A 96 20.47 -13.31 2.35
CA PHE A 96 21.47 -13.10 3.38
C PHE A 96 22.09 -11.69 3.27
N ASP A 97 22.47 -11.27 2.07
CA ASP A 97 23.06 -9.95 1.82
C ASP A 97 22.08 -8.82 2.15
N GLU A 98 20.81 -8.92 1.70
CA GLU A 98 19.77 -7.96 2.04
C GLU A 98 19.53 -7.91 3.56
N TRP A 99 19.46 -9.08 4.23
CA TRP A 99 19.27 -9.14 5.67
C TRP A 99 20.41 -8.47 6.44
N HIS A 100 21.66 -8.69 6.03
CA HIS A 100 22.83 -8.04 6.61
C HIS A 100 22.86 -6.53 6.36
N ALA A 101 22.50 -6.09 5.16
CA ALA A 101 22.39 -4.67 4.83
C ALA A 101 21.34 -3.97 5.71
N ILE A 102 20.21 -4.62 5.97
CA ILE A 102 19.16 -4.10 6.86
C ILE A 102 19.66 -4.06 8.30
N ARG A 103 20.21 -5.17 8.80
CA ARG A 103 20.68 -5.29 10.19
C ARG A 103 21.83 -4.33 10.52
N SER A 104 22.71 -4.08 9.57
CA SER A 104 23.83 -3.13 9.76
C SER A 104 23.41 -1.66 9.66
N GLY A 105 22.15 -1.37 9.28
CA GLY A 105 21.66 -0.01 9.05
C GLY A 105 22.12 0.62 7.73
N LYS A 106 22.80 -0.13 6.85
CA LYS A 106 23.16 0.29 5.50
C LYS A 106 21.91 0.48 4.65
N ALA A 107 20.94 -0.44 4.76
CA ALA A 107 19.62 -0.31 4.18
C ALA A 107 18.60 0.09 5.26
N ARG A 108 18.09 1.31 5.18
CA ARG A 108 17.08 1.83 6.11
C ARG A 108 15.68 1.87 5.52
N ILE A 109 15.52 1.51 4.26
CA ILE A 109 14.22 1.35 3.59
C ILE A 109 14.11 -0.11 3.21
N VAL A 110 13.07 -0.78 3.67
CA VAL A 110 12.78 -2.17 3.32
C VAL A 110 11.43 -2.22 2.61
N ILE A 111 11.41 -2.92 1.47
CA ILE A 111 10.19 -3.20 0.72
C ILE A 111 10.04 -4.71 0.62
N GLY A 112 8.85 -5.22 0.91
CA GLY A 112 8.62 -6.65 0.79
C GLY A 112 7.19 -7.08 1.07
N PRO A 113 6.90 -8.39 0.91
CA PRO A 113 5.59 -8.96 1.19
C PRO A 113 5.37 -9.10 2.71
N ARG A 114 4.34 -9.83 3.09
CA ARG A 114 3.98 -10.03 4.51
C ARG A 114 5.14 -10.42 5.42
N SER A 115 6.11 -11.23 4.93
CA SER A 115 7.27 -11.66 5.72
C SER A 115 8.26 -10.53 6.02
N ALA A 116 8.23 -9.43 5.29
CA ALA A 116 9.05 -8.27 5.54
C ALA A 116 8.75 -7.60 6.90
N VAL A 117 7.61 -7.91 7.52
CA VAL A 117 7.28 -7.46 8.88
C VAL A 117 8.32 -7.91 9.91
N PHE A 118 9.11 -8.95 9.62
CA PHE A 118 10.18 -9.46 10.50
C PHE A 118 11.58 -8.92 10.15
N ALA A 119 11.71 -8.03 9.17
CA ALA A 119 13.00 -7.47 8.78
C ALA A 119 13.69 -6.79 9.97
N PRO A 120 15.02 -7.01 10.20
CA PRO A 120 15.75 -6.53 11.38
C PRO A 120 16.12 -5.04 11.26
N LEU A 121 15.14 -4.19 10.98
CA LEU A 121 15.31 -2.76 10.89
C LEU A 121 15.67 -2.16 12.26
N GLN A 122 16.65 -1.29 12.26
CA GLN A 122 17.02 -0.50 13.43
C GLN A 122 16.31 0.85 13.38
N ASN A 123 15.92 1.38 14.54
CA ASN A 123 15.31 2.71 14.69
C ASN A 123 14.12 2.91 13.73
N LEU A 124 13.18 1.98 13.73
CA LEU A 124 12.00 2.02 12.85
C LEU A 124 11.15 3.25 13.17
N GLY A 125 10.86 4.07 12.17
CA GLY A 125 10.07 5.30 12.30
C GLY A 125 8.71 5.22 11.62
N LEU A 126 8.57 4.35 10.61
CA LEU A 126 7.36 4.24 9.82
C LEU A 126 7.17 2.82 9.28
N VAL A 127 5.96 2.31 9.39
CA VAL A 127 5.49 1.11 8.69
C VAL A 127 4.38 1.50 7.74
N ILE A 128 4.47 1.08 6.49
CA ILE A 128 3.41 1.24 5.49
C ILE A 128 2.92 -0.15 5.09
N VAL A 129 1.61 -0.32 5.02
CA VAL A 129 0.97 -1.52 4.48
C VAL A 129 0.09 -1.08 3.33
N ASP A 130 0.56 -1.30 2.11
CA ASP A 130 -0.22 -1.00 0.91
C ASP A 130 -1.21 -2.11 0.61
N GLU A 131 -2.38 -1.75 0.05
CA GLU A 131 -3.52 -2.65 -0.17
C GLU A 131 -3.79 -3.55 1.06
N GLU A 132 -3.99 -2.91 2.23
CA GLU A 132 -4.08 -3.57 3.56
C GLU A 132 -5.16 -4.65 3.64
N HIS A 133 -6.14 -4.61 2.73
CA HIS A 133 -7.23 -5.56 2.62
C HIS A 133 -6.84 -6.86 1.89
N ASP A 134 -5.66 -6.90 1.25
CA ASP A 134 -5.25 -8.02 0.41
C ASP A 134 -5.09 -9.32 1.23
N ALA A 135 -5.69 -10.40 0.72
CA ALA A 135 -5.68 -11.71 1.39
C ALA A 135 -4.27 -12.31 1.52
N SER A 136 -3.30 -11.88 0.69
CA SER A 136 -1.91 -12.36 0.75
C SER A 136 -1.20 -12.01 2.07
N TYR A 137 -1.73 -11.05 2.84
CA TYR A 137 -1.23 -10.76 4.18
C TYR A 137 -1.56 -11.82 5.21
N LYS A 138 -2.49 -12.73 4.94
CA LYS A 138 -2.82 -13.84 5.81
C LYS A 138 -1.89 -15.02 5.55
N GLN A 139 -1.15 -15.44 6.58
CA GLN A 139 -0.36 -16.67 6.58
C GLN A 139 -1.22 -17.83 7.06
N GLU A 140 -1.50 -18.81 6.20
CA GLU A 140 -2.34 -19.96 6.55
C GLU A 140 -1.54 -21.15 7.08
N SER A 141 -0.28 -21.29 6.68
CA SER A 141 0.66 -22.28 7.21
C SER A 141 1.23 -21.86 8.57
N SER A 142 1.71 -22.82 9.35
CA SER A 142 2.34 -22.55 10.65
C SER A 142 3.74 -21.87 10.48
N PRO A 143 4.05 -20.84 11.25
CA PRO A 143 3.20 -20.12 12.20
C PRO A 143 2.14 -19.26 11.50
N ARG A 144 0.90 -19.33 11.97
CA ARG A 144 -0.21 -18.55 11.42
C ARG A 144 -0.15 -17.11 11.94
N TYR A 145 -0.22 -16.13 11.05
CA TYR A 145 -0.29 -14.71 11.40
C TYR A 145 -0.94 -13.89 10.28
N HIS A 146 -1.32 -12.67 10.59
CA HIS A 146 -1.77 -11.68 9.62
C HIS A 146 -0.74 -10.55 9.55
N GLY A 147 -0.11 -10.34 8.38
CA GLY A 147 0.98 -9.37 8.21
C GLY A 147 0.59 -7.95 8.56
N ARG A 148 -0.61 -7.49 8.18
CA ARG A 148 -1.15 -6.18 8.56
C ARG A 148 -1.23 -6.02 10.08
N ASP A 149 -1.81 -6.99 10.77
CA ASP A 149 -2.01 -6.89 12.21
C ASP A 149 -0.67 -6.94 12.96
N LEU A 150 0.28 -7.74 12.48
CA LEU A 150 1.65 -7.72 13.00
C LEU A 150 2.36 -6.39 12.71
N ALA A 151 2.11 -5.75 11.57
CA ALA A 151 2.65 -4.43 11.26
C ALA A 151 2.17 -3.37 12.24
N VAL A 152 0.87 -3.39 12.57
CA VAL A 152 0.29 -2.49 13.59
C VAL A 152 0.86 -2.78 14.97
N LEU A 153 0.96 -4.06 15.36
CA LEU A 153 1.57 -4.46 16.63
C LEU A 153 3.04 -4.04 16.72
N ARG A 154 3.82 -4.30 15.68
CA ARG A 154 5.22 -3.91 15.60
C ARG A 154 5.39 -2.40 15.73
N ALA A 155 4.59 -1.62 15.01
CA ALA A 155 4.61 -0.18 15.10
C ALA A 155 4.30 0.31 16.53
N HIS A 156 3.36 -0.34 17.22
CA HIS A 156 3.06 -0.04 18.62
C HIS A 156 4.24 -0.35 19.55
N LEU A 157 4.85 -1.53 19.41
CA LEU A 157 5.99 -1.95 20.24
C LEU A 157 7.23 -1.08 20.02
N GLU A 158 7.50 -0.68 18.79
CA GLU A 158 8.65 0.17 18.43
C GLU A 158 8.33 1.68 18.51
N ASN A 159 7.13 2.04 18.97
CA ASN A 159 6.63 3.43 19.05
C ASN A 159 6.86 4.21 17.75
N CYS A 160 6.54 3.60 16.62
CA CYS A 160 6.64 4.21 15.30
C CYS A 160 5.26 4.42 14.65
N ALA A 161 5.20 5.22 13.58
CA ALA A 161 3.98 5.44 12.85
C ALA A 161 3.61 4.21 11.99
N VAL A 162 2.31 3.97 11.78
CA VAL A 162 1.82 2.99 10.82
C VAL A 162 0.75 3.59 9.92
N LEU A 163 0.90 3.37 8.62
CA LEU A 163 0.01 3.84 7.57
C LEU A 163 -0.54 2.64 6.80
N LEU A 164 -1.85 2.45 6.85
CA LEU A 164 -2.57 1.39 6.16
C LEU A 164 -3.25 2.00 4.94
N GLY A 165 -2.89 1.61 3.75
CA GLY A 165 -3.45 2.16 2.52
C GLY A 165 -4.33 1.18 1.78
N SER A 166 -5.47 1.65 1.29
CA SER A 166 -6.37 0.85 0.47
C SER A 166 -7.36 1.70 -0.33
N ALA A 167 -7.77 1.20 -1.49
CA ALA A 167 -8.93 1.73 -2.20
C ALA A 167 -10.24 1.19 -1.59
N THR A 168 -10.20 -0.05 -1.10
CA THR A 168 -11.33 -0.80 -0.54
C THR A 168 -10.93 -1.38 0.81
N PRO A 169 -10.82 -0.55 1.86
CA PRO A 169 -10.35 -1.01 3.16
C PRO A 169 -11.15 -2.19 3.72
N SER A 170 -10.46 -3.05 4.48
CA SER A 170 -11.10 -4.18 5.17
C SER A 170 -12.14 -3.71 6.19
N LEU A 171 -13.11 -4.57 6.48
CA LEU A 171 -14.16 -4.26 7.47
C LEU A 171 -13.57 -3.98 8.84
N GLU A 172 -12.52 -4.70 9.23
CA GLU A 172 -11.82 -4.52 10.49
C GLU A 172 -11.15 -3.14 10.57
N SER A 173 -10.49 -2.70 9.49
CA SER A 173 -9.83 -1.39 9.44
C SER A 173 -10.84 -0.25 9.47
N ILE A 174 -11.95 -0.38 8.72
CA ILE A 174 -13.06 0.59 8.77
C ILE A 174 -13.68 0.64 10.17
N HIS A 175 -13.95 -0.52 10.78
CA HIS A 175 -14.49 -0.57 12.13
C HIS A 175 -13.56 0.11 13.14
N ASN A 176 -12.26 -0.17 13.09
CA ASN A 176 -11.26 0.48 13.94
C ASN A 176 -11.21 2.00 13.72
N ALA A 177 -11.42 2.47 12.52
CA ALA A 177 -11.52 3.91 12.22
C ALA A 177 -12.80 4.51 12.80
N LEU A 178 -13.95 3.84 12.66
CA LEU A 178 -15.25 4.30 13.19
C LEU A 178 -15.25 4.42 14.72
N ILE A 179 -14.62 3.50 15.44
CA ILE A 179 -14.50 3.55 16.90
C ILE A 179 -13.33 4.41 17.40
N GLY A 180 -12.64 5.13 16.48
CA GLY A 180 -11.56 6.07 16.81
C GLY A 180 -10.24 5.43 17.23
N LYS A 181 -10.05 4.12 17.04
CA LYS A 181 -8.74 3.45 17.21
C LYS A 181 -7.76 3.83 16.11
N TYR A 182 -8.24 3.98 14.86
CA TYR A 182 -7.48 4.45 13.71
C TYR A 182 -7.91 5.87 13.33
N SER A 183 -6.98 6.64 12.77
CA SER A 183 -7.29 7.91 12.11
C SER A 183 -7.62 7.65 10.67
N LEU A 184 -8.75 8.14 10.16
CA LEU A 184 -9.15 7.96 8.75
C LEU A 184 -8.81 9.20 7.95
N VAL A 185 -7.99 9.03 6.91
CA VAL A 185 -7.69 10.05 5.90
C VAL A 185 -8.23 9.57 4.56
N LYS A 186 -8.95 10.43 3.84
CA LYS A 186 -9.55 10.09 2.54
C LYS A 186 -8.95 10.94 1.43
N LEU A 187 -8.41 10.28 0.41
CA LEU A 187 -8.03 10.91 -0.85
C LEU A 187 -9.20 10.78 -1.82
N THR A 188 -9.94 11.87 -1.99
CA THR A 188 -11.22 11.88 -2.74
C THR A 188 -11.03 12.09 -4.24
N GLU A 189 -9.91 12.68 -4.65
CA GLU A 189 -9.64 13.00 -6.05
C GLU A 189 -8.59 12.07 -6.67
N ARG A 190 -8.71 11.86 -7.98
CA ARG A 190 -7.66 11.22 -8.76
C ARG A 190 -6.58 12.22 -9.11
N ALA A 191 -5.32 11.83 -8.95
CA ALA A 191 -4.18 12.68 -9.28
C ALA A 191 -4.07 13.02 -10.78
N ASP A 192 -4.69 12.21 -11.65
CA ASP A 192 -4.70 12.38 -13.11
C ASP A 192 -5.93 13.14 -13.64
N GLY A 193 -6.87 13.52 -12.76
CA GLY A 193 -8.11 14.19 -13.15
C GLY A 193 -9.07 13.35 -13.99
N GLN A 194 -8.78 12.06 -14.21
CA GLN A 194 -9.63 11.19 -15.02
C GLN A 194 -10.93 10.86 -14.30
N GLN A 195 -12.03 10.88 -15.03
CA GLN A 195 -13.32 10.46 -14.53
C GLN A 195 -13.36 8.95 -14.31
N LEU A 196 -14.16 8.52 -13.34
CA LEU A 196 -14.43 7.10 -13.15
C LEU A 196 -15.12 6.52 -14.41
N PRO A 197 -14.80 5.29 -14.79
CA PRO A 197 -15.51 4.66 -15.90
C PRO A 197 -17.00 4.59 -15.62
N LEU A 198 -17.80 4.81 -16.66
CA LEU A 198 -19.25 4.68 -16.57
C LEU A 198 -19.61 3.20 -16.36
N ILE A 199 -20.14 2.88 -15.19
CA ILE A 199 -20.61 1.54 -14.87
C ILE A 199 -22.08 1.43 -15.23
N ARG A 200 -22.43 0.47 -16.09
CA ARG A 200 -23.83 0.14 -16.43
C ARG A 200 -24.14 -1.27 -15.94
N ILE A 201 -25.14 -1.39 -15.12
CA ILE A 201 -25.63 -2.70 -14.64
C ILE A 201 -26.70 -3.17 -15.63
N LEU A 202 -26.54 -4.37 -16.17
CA LEU A 202 -27.47 -5.01 -17.09
C LEU A 202 -28.09 -6.25 -16.43
N ASP A 203 -29.41 -6.35 -16.46
CA ASP A 203 -30.08 -7.57 -16.02
C ASP A 203 -30.09 -8.60 -17.16
N MET A 204 -29.20 -9.57 -17.07
CA MET A 204 -29.08 -10.65 -18.05
C MET A 204 -30.33 -11.52 -18.20
N LYS A 205 -31.24 -11.50 -17.22
CA LYS A 205 -32.54 -12.20 -17.33
C LYS A 205 -33.46 -11.53 -18.34
N THR A 206 -33.36 -10.21 -18.49
CA THR A 206 -34.17 -9.43 -19.43
C THR A 206 -33.55 -9.38 -20.83
N GLU A 207 -32.21 -9.30 -20.92
CA GLU A 207 -31.51 -9.32 -22.22
C GLU A 207 -31.42 -10.70 -22.86
N GLY A 208 -31.37 -11.77 -22.06
CA GLY A 208 -31.23 -13.15 -22.58
C GLY A 208 -32.48 -13.80 -23.15
N ARG A 209 -33.63 -13.10 -23.22
CA ARG A 209 -34.90 -13.65 -23.75
C ARG A 209 -35.01 -13.68 -25.27
N ASN A 210 -34.07 -13.09 -25.99
CA ASN A 210 -34.09 -13.11 -27.45
C ASN A 210 -32.97 -14.01 -28.00
N LYS A 211 -33.37 -15.24 -28.34
CA LYS A 211 -32.71 -16.22 -29.23
C LYS A 211 -31.57 -17.08 -28.66
N SER A 212 -31.83 -18.39 -28.72
CA SER A 212 -30.90 -19.54 -28.89
C SER A 212 -29.69 -19.60 -27.98
N GLY A 213 -29.87 -20.07 -26.73
CA GLY A 213 -28.81 -20.53 -25.85
C GLY A 213 -28.41 -19.54 -24.75
N PRO A 214 -27.72 -19.98 -23.69
CA PRO A 214 -27.28 -19.11 -22.62
C PRO A 214 -26.18 -18.17 -23.12
N ASN A 215 -26.53 -16.93 -23.42
CA ASN A 215 -25.57 -15.89 -23.74
C ASN A 215 -24.84 -15.46 -22.44
N VAL A 216 -23.57 -15.78 -22.34
CA VAL A 216 -22.69 -15.35 -21.24
C VAL A 216 -22.35 -13.87 -21.32
N ILE A 217 -22.47 -13.28 -22.54
CA ILE A 217 -22.12 -11.87 -22.81
C ILE A 217 -23.38 -11.17 -23.32
N SER A 218 -23.72 -10.00 -22.77
CA SER A 218 -24.84 -9.21 -23.26
C SER A 218 -24.60 -8.68 -24.68
N GLU A 219 -25.64 -8.49 -25.45
CA GLU A 219 -25.57 -7.91 -26.80
C GLU A 219 -24.95 -6.50 -26.76
N ARG A 220 -25.28 -5.70 -25.73
CA ARG A 220 -24.69 -4.38 -25.51
C ARG A 220 -23.20 -4.42 -25.23
N LEU A 221 -22.73 -5.41 -24.46
CA LEU A 221 -21.29 -5.56 -24.22
C LEU A 221 -20.58 -5.96 -25.51
N ARG A 222 -21.16 -6.86 -26.30
CA ARG A 222 -20.61 -7.26 -27.62
C ARG A 222 -20.49 -6.04 -28.54
N MET A 223 -21.54 -5.22 -28.68
CA MET A 223 -21.50 -4.00 -29.47
C MET A 223 -20.45 -2.99 -28.96
N SER A 224 -20.24 -2.91 -27.64
CA SER A 224 -19.23 -2.00 -27.08
C SER A 224 -17.79 -2.48 -27.35
N ILE A 225 -17.57 -3.79 -27.41
CA ILE A 225 -16.25 -4.38 -27.77
C ILE A 225 -15.95 -4.19 -29.24
N ASP A 226 -16.96 -4.36 -30.13
CA ASP A 226 -16.80 -4.20 -31.57
C ASP A 226 -16.57 -2.74 -32.01
N LEU A 227 -16.85 -1.77 -31.12
CA LEU A 227 -16.67 -0.32 -31.37
C LEU A 227 -15.36 0.24 -30.77
N SER A 228 -14.55 -0.60 -30.10
CA SER A 228 -13.29 -0.22 -29.45
C SER A 228 -12.10 -0.63 -30.30
#